data_730b5885c600451375ec3acc1c29b447
#
_entry.id   730b5885c600451375ec3acc1c29b447
#
_cell.length_a   1.000
_cell.length_b   1.000
_cell.length_c   1.000
_cell.angle_alpha   90.00
_cell.angle_beta   90.00
_cell.angle_gamma   90.00
#
_symmetry.space_group_name_H-M   'P 1'
#
loop_
_entity.id
_entity.type
_entity.pdbx_description
1 polymer ?
#
loop_
_entity_poly.entity_id
_entity_poly.type
_entity_poly.pdbx_seq_one_letter_code
_entity_poly.pdbx_strand_id
1 'polypeptide(L)'
;MSLCSGENIQVELIALYTKLAEKPDSDFGWSKGKANARQLGYSDVWLERLPDVVWESSAAVGNPFSLGEIDPGQIVLDVGCGAGADACVAALLAGDTGRVIGVDCTPAMIGKARENARYAGLYNIEFHKADIASLPIADNSVDVVISNGSINLAENKEAVFRELYRVLRPGGRLQIADMVRESEDCCNSEPGTGSWADCVQGTLLPDKLLEIIAGAGFTNAELVELTGYKTSATTNGALIRALRPYI
;
A
#
# COMPACT_ATOMS: atom_id res chain seq x y z
N MET A 1 -17.55 -1.10 28.33
CA MET A 1 -18.36 -1.15 27.11
C MET A 1 -17.51 -0.58 25.98
N SER A 2 -16.80 -1.45 25.28
CA SER A 2 -15.94 -1.09 24.16
C SER A 2 -16.78 -1.15 22.89
N LEU A 3 -17.01 -0.01 22.25
CA LEU A 3 -17.64 0.10 20.95
C LEU A 3 -16.62 0.74 20.00
N CYS A 4 -15.58 -0.01 19.63
CA CYS A 4 -14.90 0.23 18.37
C CYS A 4 -15.62 -0.61 17.32
N SER A 5 -16.73 -0.10 16.79
CA SER A 5 -17.35 -0.68 15.61
C SER A 5 -16.49 -0.29 14.38
N GLY A 6 -16.34 -1.19 13.41
CA GLY A 6 -15.52 -0.97 12.21
C GLY A 6 -15.84 0.33 11.47
N GLU A 7 -17.08 0.82 11.52
CA GLU A 7 -17.47 2.12 10.97
C GLU A 7 -16.69 3.30 11.59
N ASN A 8 -16.37 3.26 12.89
CA ASN A 8 -15.60 4.33 13.54
C ASN A 8 -14.13 4.34 13.09
N ILE A 9 -13.52 3.16 12.92
CA ILE A 9 -12.13 3.02 12.47
C ILE A 9 -11.98 3.60 11.07
N GLN A 10 -12.87 3.26 10.16
CA GLN A 10 -12.83 3.75 8.79
C GLN A 10 -13.01 5.28 8.73
N VAL A 11 -13.87 5.87 9.55
CA VAL A 11 -14.06 7.32 9.65
C VAL A 11 -12.78 8.01 10.13
N GLU A 12 -12.12 7.47 11.16
CA GLU A 12 -10.86 8.01 11.70
C GLU A 12 -9.73 7.94 10.65
N LEU A 13 -9.59 6.80 9.94
CA LEU A 13 -8.62 6.64 8.86
C LEU A 13 -8.85 7.64 7.73
N ILE A 14 -10.10 7.79 7.26
CA ILE A 14 -10.43 8.77 6.22
C ILE A 14 -10.10 10.19 6.68
N ALA A 15 -10.38 10.55 7.92
CA ALA A 15 -10.08 11.88 8.46
C ALA A 15 -8.56 12.13 8.52
N LEU A 16 -7.77 11.14 8.97
CA LEU A 16 -6.33 11.23 9.06
C LEU A 16 -5.68 11.40 7.68
N TYR A 17 -6.05 10.55 6.72
CA TYR A 17 -5.49 10.60 5.36
C TYR A 17 -6.03 11.80 4.56
N THR A 18 -7.23 12.31 4.86
CA THR A 18 -7.69 13.60 4.34
C THR A 18 -6.77 14.73 4.82
N LYS A 19 -6.44 14.76 6.14
CA LYS A 19 -5.49 15.74 6.68
C LYS A 19 -4.11 15.62 6.00
N LEU A 20 -3.63 14.41 5.74
CA LEU A 20 -2.35 14.18 5.07
C LEU A 20 -2.37 14.69 3.62
N ALA A 21 -3.48 14.52 2.89
CA ALA A 21 -3.63 15.04 1.53
C ALA A 21 -3.66 16.57 1.49
N GLU A 22 -4.37 17.20 2.44
CA GLU A 22 -4.63 18.65 2.43
C GLU A 22 -3.52 19.46 3.13
N LYS A 23 -2.86 18.88 4.13
CA LYS A 23 -1.85 19.53 4.97
C LYS A 23 -0.63 18.62 5.17
N PRO A 24 0.11 18.29 4.09
CA PRO A 24 1.21 17.33 4.17
C PRO A 24 2.34 17.77 5.09
N ASP A 25 2.50 19.07 5.34
CA ASP A 25 3.54 19.61 6.24
C ASP A 25 3.22 19.44 7.73
N SER A 26 2.00 18.98 8.08
CA SER A 26 1.65 18.70 9.47
C SER A 26 2.52 17.59 10.04
N ASP A 27 2.75 17.64 11.36
CA ASP A 27 3.34 16.52 12.08
C ASP A 27 2.34 15.39 12.22
N PHE A 28 2.72 14.20 11.75
CA PHE A 28 1.95 12.96 11.83
C PHE A 28 2.59 11.93 12.77
N GLY A 29 3.76 12.23 13.35
CA GLY A 29 4.50 11.31 14.20
C GLY A 29 5.25 10.20 13.44
N TRP A 30 5.27 10.23 12.09
CA TRP A 30 6.01 9.27 11.27
C TRP A 30 6.74 9.92 10.10
N SER A 31 7.75 9.22 9.58
CA SER A 31 8.52 9.66 8.42
C SER A 31 7.69 9.58 7.14
N LYS A 32 7.81 10.59 6.26
CA LYS A 32 7.08 10.70 5.00
C LYS A 32 7.85 11.50 3.96
N GLY A 33 7.33 11.52 2.76
CA GLY A 33 7.82 12.35 1.68
C GLY A 33 9.09 11.79 1.00
N LYS A 34 9.72 12.63 0.17
CA LYS A 34 10.85 12.26 -0.68
C LYS A 34 12.07 11.76 0.11
N ALA A 35 12.35 12.34 1.27
CA ALA A 35 13.45 11.93 2.13
C ALA A 35 13.23 10.51 2.69
N ASN A 36 12.01 10.21 3.13
CA ASN A 36 11.63 8.87 3.57
C ASN A 36 11.73 7.85 2.43
N ALA A 37 11.22 8.17 1.25
CA ALA A 37 11.32 7.29 0.08
C ALA A 37 12.78 6.97 -0.27
N ARG A 38 13.69 7.98 -0.21
CA ARG A 38 15.14 7.75 -0.41
C ARG A 38 15.72 6.79 0.62
N GLN A 39 15.37 6.93 1.90
CA GLN A 39 15.82 6.04 2.98
C GLN A 39 15.33 4.60 2.79
N LEU A 40 14.15 4.43 2.20
CA LEU A 40 13.54 3.14 1.87
C LEU A 40 14.06 2.53 0.55
N GLY A 41 15.08 3.15 -0.08
CA GLY A 41 15.74 2.60 -1.26
C GLY A 41 15.01 2.86 -2.58
N TYR A 42 14.15 3.88 -2.66
CA TYR A 42 13.64 4.33 -3.97
C TYR A 42 14.78 4.92 -4.80
N SER A 43 14.78 4.60 -6.09
CA SER A 43 15.83 5.08 -7.01
C SER A 43 15.84 6.61 -7.10
N ASP A 44 17.03 7.20 -7.02
CA ASP A 44 17.19 8.64 -7.25
C ASP A 44 16.67 9.08 -8.63
N VAL A 45 16.72 8.21 -9.64
CA VAL A 45 16.13 8.47 -10.95
C VAL A 45 14.63 8.76 -10.87
N TRP A 46 13.88 7.99 -10.06
CA TRP A 46 12.45 8.22 -9.87
C TRP A 46 12.18 9.47 -9.01
N LEU A 47 12.99 9.65 -7.96
CA LEU A 47 12.89 10.79 -7.06
C LEU A 47 13.16 12.13 -7.78
N GLU A 48 14.05 12.14 -8.77
CA GLU A 48 14.36 13.33 -9.57
C GLU A 48 13.39 13.53 -10.73
N ARG A 49 12.92 12.43 -11.35
CA ARG A 49 12.00 12.47 -12.49
C ARG A 49 10.61 12.96 -12.12
N LEU A 50 10.12 12.60 -10.93
CA LEU A 50 8.81 13.01 -10.45
C LEU A 50 8.90 14.34 -9.68
N PRO A 51 7.96 15.28 -9.90
CA PRO A 51 7.89 16.53 -9.15
C PRO A 51 7.81 16.31 -7.63
N ASP A 52 8.37 17.21 -6.85
CA ASP A 52 8.40 17.10 -5.37
C ASP A 52 6.99 16.96 -4.77
N VAL A 53 5.98 17.62 -5.36
CA VAL A 53 4.59 17.56 -4.91
C VAL A 53 4.01 16.13 -4.90
N VAL A 54 4.52 15.22 -5.75
CA VAL A 54 4.11 13.81 -5.80
C VAL A 54 4.49 13.09 -4.50
N TRP A 55 5.57 13.49 -3.88
CA TRP A 55 6.13 12.87 -2.68
C TRP A 55 5.59 13.43 -1.37
N GLU A 56 5.08 14.67 -1.34
CA GLU A 56 4.70 15.39 -0.11
C GLU A 56 3.79 14.60 0.83
N SER A 57 2.81 13.88 0.28
CA SER A 57 1.86 13.04 1.03
C SER A 57 2.19 11.54 0.99
N SER A 58 3.40 11.16 0.55
CA SER A 58 3.83 9.76 0.54
C SER A 58 4.23 9.31 1.94
N ALA A 59 3.57 8.28 2.45
CA ALA A 59 3.81 7.66 3.76
C ALA A 59 4.28 6.20 3.60
N ALA A 60 5.26 5.97 2.71
CA ALA A 60 5.78 4.67 2.42
C ALA A 60 6.44 4.01 3.65
N VAL A 61 6.27 2.71 3.80
CA VAL A 61 6.86 1.87 4.86
C VAL A 61 7.93 0.91 4.32
N GLY A 62 8.07 0.84 2.99
CA GLY A 62 9.07 0.08 2.25
C GLY A 62 9.03 0.46 0.77
N ASN A 63 9.86 -0.21 -0.03
CA ASN A 63 9.92 -0.03 -1.48
C ASN A 63 9.39 -1.29 -2.19
N PRO A 64 8.11 -1.34 -2.63
CA PRO A 64 7.55 -2.53 -3.27
C PRO A 64 8.25 -2.88 -4.60
N PHE A 65 8.90 -1.91 -5.25
CA PHE A 65 9.61 -2.14 -6.52
C PHE A 65 10.91 -2.93 -6.35
N SER A 66 11.44 -3.07 -5.14
CA SER A 66 12.59 -3.94 -4.87
C SER A 66 12.24 -5.44 -4.95
N LEU A 67 10.95 -5.79 -4.94
CA LEU A 67 10.45 -7.16 -4.99
C LEU A 67 10.35 -7.74 -6.40
N GLY A 68 10.50 -6.92 -7.43
CA GLY A 68 10.47 -7.31 -8.83
C GLY A 68 10.28 -6.11 -9.76
N GLU A 69 10.79 -6.22 -10.96
CA GLU A 69 10.70 -5.17 -11.98
C GLU A 69 9.27 -5.05 -12.53
N ILE A 70 8.87 -3.85 -12.86
CA ILE A 70 7.68 -3.59 -13.68
C ILE A 70 8.14 -3.47 -15.13
N ASP A 71 7.68 -4.39 -15.97
CA ASP A 71 8.02 -4.39 -17.39
C ASP A 71 7.15 -3.40 -18.19
N PRO A 72 7.70 -2.78 -19.22
CA PRO A 72 6.91 -1.97 -20.15
C PRO A 72 5.72 -2.76 -20.72
N GLY A 73 4.55 -2.13 -20.73
CA GLY A 73 3.31 -2.75 -21.21
C GLY A 73 2.49 -3.49 -20.14
N GLN A 74 3.01 -3.68 -18.93
CA GLN A 74 2.24 -4.31 -17.84
C GLN A 74 1.11 -3.43 -17.33
N ILE A 75 0.05 -4.09 -16.86
CA ILE A 75 -1.06 -3.46 -16.12
C ILE A 75 -0.79 -3.64 -14.64
N VAL A 76 -0.60 -2.52 -13.95
CA VAL A 76 -0.27 -2.47 -12.52
C VAL A 76 -1.46 -1.91 -11.73
N LEU A 77 -1.81 -2.56 -10.64
CA LEU A 77 -2.77 -2.06 -9.66
C LEU A 77 -2.03 -1.63 -8.39
N ASP A 78 -2.21 -0.38 -7.99
CA ASP A 78 -1.72 0.18 -6.72
C ASP A 78 -2.88 0.24 -5.72
N VAL A 79 -2.81 -0.60 -4.69
CA VAL A 79 -3.88 -0.80 -3.69
C VAL A 79 -3.59 0.02 -2.44
N GLY A 80 -4.49 0.94 -2.11
CA GLY A 80 -4.25 1.95 -1.10
C GLY A 80 -3.26 2.99 -1.60
N CYS A 81 -3.45 3.46 -2.84
CA CYS A 81 -2.48 4.31 -3.56
C CYS A 81 -2.23 5.68 -2.91
N GLY A 82 -3.02 6.08 -1.91
CA GLY A 82 -2.91 7.38 -1.27
C GLY A 82 -2.87 8.51 -2.30
N ALA A 83 -1.90 9.42 -2.17
CA ALA A 83 -1.68 10.53 -3.12
C ALA A 83 -0.98 10.11 -4.43
N GLY A 84 -0.79 8.80 -4.67
CA GLY A 84 -0.37 8.24 -5.95
C GLY A 84 1.14 8.26 -6.21
N ALA A 85 2.00 8.33 -5.20
CA ALA A 85 3.44 8.34 -5.40
C ALA A 85 3.93 7.04 -6.06
N ASP A 86 3.58 5.88 -5.48
CA ASP A 86 3.95 4.57 -6.04
C ASP A 86 3.25 4.31 -7.37
N ALA A 87 1.99 4.71 -7.52
CA ALA A 87 1.29 4.66 -8.80
C ALA A 87 2.01 5.46 -9.90
N CYS A 88 2.55 6.66 -9.58
CA CYS A 88 3.34 7.45 -10.52
C CYS A 88 4.67 6.77 -10.89
N VAL A 89 5.37 6.16 -9.93
CA VAL A 89 6.57 5.36 -10.22
C VAL A 89 6.22 4.17 -11.13
N ALA A 90 5.15 3.43 -10.80
CA ALA A 90 4.68 2.31 -11.62
C ALA A 90 4.34 2.75 -13.06
N ALA A 91 3.73 3.94 -13.22
CA ALA A 91 3.39 4.49 -14.54
C ALA A 91 4.63 4.84 -15.38
N LEU A 92 5.70 5.37 -14.74
CA LEU A 92 6.98 5.57 -15.39
C LEU A 92 7.59 4.25 -15.89
N LEU A 93 7.54 3.20 -15.07
CA LEU A 93 8.12 1.89 -15.37
C LEU A 93 7.32 1.13 -16.44
N ALA A 94 6.00 1.12 -16.33
CA ALA A 94 5.11 0.47 -17.29
C ALA A 94 5.15 1.13 -18.68
N GLY A 95 5.55 2.41 -18.75
CA GLY A 95 5.68 3.16 -19.98
C GLY A 95 4.36 3.39 -20.72
N ASP A 96 4.43 3.99 -21.90
CA ASP A 96 3.24 4.43 -22.66
C ASP A 96 2.31 3.29 -23.12
N THR A 97 2.83 2.07 -23.19
CA THR A 97 2.05 0.87 -23.57
C THR A 97 1.45 0.14 -22.38
N GLY A 98 1.89 0.46 -21.16
CA GLY A 98 1.35 -0.07 -19.92
C GLY A 98 0.24 0.81 -19.36
N ARG A 99 -0.39 0.33 -18.30
CA ARG A 99 -1.48 1.03 -17.60
C ARG A 99 -1.34 0.87 -16.10
N VAL A 100 -1.63 1.92 -15.36
CA VAL A 100 -1.68 1.87 -13.90
C VAL A 100 -3.08 2.22 -13.42
N ILE A 101 -3.55 1.50 -12.41
CA ILE A 101 -4.81 1.75 -11.75
C ILE A 101 -4.51 1.95 -10.27
N GLY A 102 -4.80 3.13 -9.73
CA GLY A 102 -4.68 3.42 -8.30
C GLY A 102 -6.04 3.35 -7.62
N VAL A 103 -6.12 2.69 -6.47
CA VAL A 103 -7.35 2.58 -5.67
C VAL A 103 -7.09 3.04 -4.24
N ASP A 104 -7.95 3.91 -3.72
CA ASP A 104 -7.94 4.35 -2.31
C ASP A 104 -9.37 4.66 -1.84
N CYS A 105 -9.64 4.47 -0.55
CA CYS A 105 -10.97 4.76 0.01
C CYS A 105 -11.17 6.25 0.33
N THR A 106 -10.08 7.05 0.43
CA THR A 106 -10.08 8.45 0.84
C THR A 106 -10.27 9.39 -0.36
N PRO A 107 -11.40 10.12 -0.48
CA PRO A 107 -11.63 11.00 -1.62
C PRO A 107 -10.57 12.08 -1.82
N ALA A 108 -10.04 12.65 -0.73
CA ALA A 108 -9.01 13.69 -0.79
C ALA A 108 -7.69 13.14 -1.38
N MET A 109 -7.31 11.90 -1.00
CA MET A 109 -6.15 11.22 -1.57
C MET A 109 -6.32 10.98 -3.06
N ILE A 110 -7.46 10.47 -3.51
CA ILE A 110 -7.75 10.28 -4.94
C ILE A 110 -7.71 11.61 -5.72
N GLY A 111 -8.22 12.69 -5.12
CA GLY A 111 -8.11 14.04 -5.71
C GLY A 111 -6.65 14.45 -5.91
N LYS A 112 -5.84 14.31 -4.84
CA LYS A 112 -4.40 14.63 -4.86
C LYS A 112 -3.63 13.73 -5.83
N ALA A 113 -3.93 12.43 -5.89
CA ALA A 113 -3.31 11.49 -6.81
C ALA A 113 -3.50 11.87 -8.29
N ARG A 114 -4.73 12.28 -8.66
CA ARG A 114 -5.02 12.78 -10.00
C ARG A 114 -4.26 14.05 -10.35
N GLU A 115 -4.14 14.99 -9.41
CA GLU A 115 -3.34 16.20 -9.57
C GLU A 115 -1.85 15.86 -9.72
N ASN A 116 -1.32 14.98 -8.89
CA ASN A 116 0.07 14.55 -8.90
C ASN A 116 0.45 13.89 -10.23
N ALA A 117 -0.39 12.97 -10.73
CA ALA A 117 -0.17 12.33 -12.04
C ALA A 117 -0.16 13.37 -13.19
N ARG A 118 -1.07 14.36 -13.13
CA ARG A 118 -1.11 15.45 -14.11
C ARG A 118 0.15 16.32 -14.04
N TYR A 119 0.63 16.69 -12.83
CA TYR A 119 1.87 17.45 -12.66
C TYR A 119 3.09 16.67 -13.15
N ALA A 120 3.08 15.33 -12.98
CA ALA A 120 4.13 14.46 -13.48
C ALA A 120 4.07 14.22 -15.01
N GLY A 121 2.99 14.66 -15.69
CA GLY A 121 2.78 14.42 -17.12
C GLY A 121 2.48 12.96 -17.46
N LEU A 122 1.88 12.21 -16.53
CA LEU A 122 1.54 10.79 -16.69
C LEU A 122 0.08 10.64 -17.11
N TYR A 123 -0.16 9.98 -18.25
CA TYR A 123 -1.49 9.80 -18.85
C TYR A 123 -1.93 8.34 -18.93
N ASN A 124 -1.05 7.41 -18.62
CA ASN A 124 -1.29 5.98 -18.58
C ASN A 124 -1.75 5.48 -17.19
N ILE A 125 -2.31 6.37 -16.39
CA ILE A 125 -2.74 6.11 -15.01
C ILE A 125 -4.15 6.65 -14.75
N GLU A 126 -4.95 5.87 -14.02
CA GLU A 126 -6.27 6.28 -13.55
C GLU A 126 -6.44 5.97 -12.06
N PHE A 127 -7.34 6.69 -11.40
CA PHE A 127 -7.58 6.56 -9.97
C PHE A 127 -9.06 6.40 -9.65
N HIS A 128 -9.39 5.41 -8.81
CA HIS A 128 -10.73 5.08 -8.38
C HIS A 128 -10.87 5.14 -6.86
N LYS A 129 -11.93 5.77 -6.38
CA LYS A 129 -12.32 5.63 -4.99
C LYS A 129 -13.01 4.28 -4.80
N ALA A 130 -12.42 3.39 -4.02
CA ALA A 130 -13.02 2.09 -3.68
C ALA A 130 -12.43 1.52 -2.38
N ASP A 131 -13.12 0.55 -1.82
CA ASP A 131 -12.60 -0.31 -0.76
C ASP A 131 -11.68 -1.37 -1.37
N ILE A 132 -10.53 -1.61 -0.73
CA ILE A 132 -9.56 -2.62 -1.19
C ILE A 132 -10.07 -4.07 -1.04
N ALA A 133 -11.10 -4.29 -0.22
CA ALA A 133 -11.80 -5.58 -0.09
C ALA A 133 -12.92 -5.76 -1.15
N SER A 134 -13.18 -4.75 -2.01
CA SER A 134 -14.20 -4.80 -3.07
C SER A 134 -13.79 -3.90 -4.23
N LEU A 135 -12.92 -4.41 -5.08
CA LEU A 135 -12.28 -3.64 -6.15
C LEU A 135 -13.16 -3.54 -7.40
N PRO A 136 -13.33 -2.33 -7.99
CA PRO A 136 -14.07 -2.14 -9.24
C PRO A 136 -13.21 -2.53 -10.46
N ILE A 137 -12.52 -3.65 -10.38
CA ILE A 137 -11.56 -4.14 -11.35
C ILE A 137 -12.01 -5.51 -11.84
N ALA A 138 -11.90 -5.77 -13.14
CA ALA A 138 -12.27 -7.02 -13.74
C ALA A 138 -11.38 -8.18 -13.28
N ASP A 139 -11.91 -9.39 -13.26
CA ASP A 139 -11.15 -10.60 -12.98
C ASP A 139 -10.02 -10.78 -13.98
N ASN A 140 -8.88 -11.31 -13.52
CA ASN A 140 -7.75 -11.70 -14.38
C ASN A 140 -7.28 -10.57 -15.34
N SER A 141 -7.28 -9.32 -14.88
CA SER A 141 -6.98 -8.16 -15.72
C SER A 141 -5.67 -7.45 -15.39
N VAL A 142 -5.03 -7.81 -14.27
CA VAL A 142 -3.84 -7.12 -13.73
C VAL A 142 -2.62 -8.06 -13.76
N ASP A 143 -1.46 -7.55 -14.15
CA ASP A 143 -0.20 -8.30 -14.15
C ASP A 143 0.51 -8.23 -12.80
N VAL A 144 0.50 -7.07 -12.17
CA VAL A 144 1.19 -6.80 -10.91
C VAL A 144 0.27 -6.01 -9.98
N VAL A 145 0.18 -6.44 -8.74
CA VAL A 145 -0.39 -5.64 -7.65
C VAL A 145 0.74 -5.13 -6.78
N ILE A 146 0.78 -3.83 -6.56
CA ILE A 146 1.62 -3.20 -5.55
C ILE A 146 0.75 -2.65 -4.42
N SER A 147 1.30 -2.55 -3.21
CA SER A 147 0.66 -1.91 -2.06
C SER A 147 1.73 -1.41 -1.10
N ASN A 148 1.46 -0.30 -0.41
CA ASN A 148 2.39 0.28 0.55
C ASN A 148 1.66 0.85 1.77
N GLY A 149 1.75 0.15 2.91
CA GLY A 149 1.20 0.58 4.20
C GLY A 149 -0.32 0.69 4.25
N SER A 150 -1.06 -0.13 3.49
CA SER A 150 -2.51 -0.05 3.42
C SER A 150 -3.25 -1.31 3.86
N ILE A 151 -2.69 -2.50 3.65
CA ILE A 151 -3.37 -3.77 3.93
C ILE A 151 -3.48 -4.01 5.44
N ASN A 152 -2.48 -3.60 6.22
CA ASN A 152 -2.55 -3.67 7.68
C ASN A 152 -3.74 -2.89 8.25
N LEU A 153 -4.20 -1.84 7.56
CA LEU A 153 -5.34 -1.02 7.96
C LEU A 153 -6.71 -1.66 7.67
N ALA A 154 -6.76 -2.66 6.79
CA ALA A 154 -8.00 -3.37 6.49
C ALA A 154 -8.43 -4.26 7.65
N GLU A 155 -9.74 -4.23 8.01
CA GLU A 155 -10.31 -5.11 9.02
C GLU A 155 -10.30 -6.58 8.58
N ASN A 156 -10.68 -6.83 7.34
CA ASN A 156 -10.80 -8.19 6.77
C ASN A 156 -9.73 -8.41 5.69
N LYS A 157 -8.56 -8.85 6.13
CA LYS A 157 -7.42 -9.11 5.24
C LYS A 157 -7.65 -10.30 4.31
N GLU A 158 -8.43 -11.30 4.76
CA GLU A 158 -8.81 -12.44 3.92
C GLU A 158 -9.66 -11.98 2.72
N ALA A 159 -10.58 -11.03 2.93
CA ALA A 159 -11.36 -10.45 1.84
C ALA A 159 -10.46 -9.67 0.87
N VAL A 160 -9.52 -8.87 1.40
CA VAL A 160 -8.55 -8.15 0.58
C VAL A 160 -7.77 -9.12 -0.30
N PHE A 161 -7.11 -10.13 0.27
CA PHE A 161 -6.28 -11.05 -0.53
C PHE A 161 -7.09 -11.88 -1.52
N ARG A 162 -8.36 -12.21 -1.25
CA ARG A 162 -9.26 -12.82 -2.24
C ARG A 162 -9.53 -11.89 -3.42
N GLU A 163 -9.73 -10.59 -3.18
CA GLU A 163 -9.90 -9.59 -4.23
C GLU A 163 -8.62 -9.41 -5.05
N LEU A 164 -7.46 -9.33 -4.41
CA LEU A 164 -6.18 -9.25 -5.08
C LEU A 164 -5.93 -10.48 -5.96
N TYR A 165 -6.28 -11.67 -5.45
CA TYR A 165 -6.21 -12.90 -6.24
C TYR A 165 -7.15 -12.87 -7.44
N ARG A 166 -8.39 -12.41 -7.26
CA ARG A 166 -9.38 -12.32 -8.33
C ARG A 166 -8.93 -11.45 -9.50
N VAL A 167 -8.39 -10.27 -9.20
CA VAL A 167 -8.01 -9.27 -10.22
C VAL A 167 -6.70 -9.60 -10.94
N LEU A 168 -5.74 -10.25 -10.27
CA LEU A 168 -4.49 -10.67 -10.90
C LEU A 168 -4.75 -11.71 -11.97
N ARG A 169 -3.97 -11.70 -13.04
CA ARG A 169 -3.93 -12.77 -14.05
C ARG A 169 -3.25 -14.03 -13.49
N PRO A 170 -3.53 -15.21 -14.00
CA PRO A 170 -2.67 -16.38 -13.78
C PRO A 170 -1.21 -16.02 -14.14
N GLY A 171 -0.27 -16.32 -13.26
CA GLY A 171 1.13 -15.89 -13.38
C GLY A 171 1.43 -14.47 -12.91
N GLY A 172 0.42 -13.68 -12.53
CA GLY A 172 0.60 -12.35 -11.93
C GLY A 172 1.17 -12.41 -10.51
N ARG A 173 1.65 -11.28 -10.00
CA ARG A 173 2.38 -11.22 -8.73
C ARG A 173 1.93 -10.11 -7.81
N LEU A 174 2.13 -10.34 -6.51
CA LEU A 174 2.03 -9.32 -5.44
C LEU A 174 3.42 -8.80 -5.10
N GLN A 175 3.52 -7.49 -4.89
CA GLN A 175 4.68 -6.76 -4.38
C GLN A 175 4.21 -5.79 -3.31
N ILE A 176 4.32 -6.18 -2.04
CA ILE A 176 3.72 -5.48 -0.91
C ILE A 176 4.83 -4.99 0.03
N ALA A 177 4.75 -3.71 0.40
CA ALA A 177 5.43 -3.15 1.56
C ALA A 177 4.36 -2.85 2.61
N ASP A 178 4.39 -3.49 3.78
CA ASP A 178 3.38 -3.26 4.81
C ASP A 178 3.93 -3.44 6.21
N MET A 179 3.18 -2.98 7.21
CA MET A 179 3.58 -3.11 8.60
C MET A 179 3.24 -4.50 9.14
N VAL A 180 4.20 -5.12 9.83
CA VAL A 180 4.03 -6.39 10.54
C VAL A 180 4.39 -6.22 12.01
N ARG A 181 3.90 -7.13 12.86
CA ARG A 181 4.22 -7.19 14.28
C ARG A 181 5.43 -8.09 14.49
N GLU A 182 6.39 -7.67 15.33
CA GLU A 182 7.62 -8.43 15.58
C GLU A 182 7.45 -9.56 16.59
N SER A 183 6.46 -9.48 17.53
CA SER A 183 6.23 -10.51 18.56
C SER A 183 4.79 -10.53 19.07
N GLU A 184 4.39 -11.65 19.71
CA GLU A 184 3.09 -11.80 20.37
C GLU A 184 3.00 -11.05 21.72
N ASP A 185 4.12 -10.79 22.37
CA ASP A 185 4.19 -10.24 23.74
C ASP A 185 3.63 -8.81 23.88
N CYS A 186 3.30 -8.18 22.76
CA CYS A 186 2.79 -6.81 22.73
C CYS A 186 1.30 -6.70 23.09
N CYS A 187 0.60 -7.81 23.27
CA CYS A 187 -0.82 -7.79 23.69
C CYS A 187 -1.02 -7.40 25.16
N ASN A 188 0.08 -7.26 25.94
CA ASN A 188 0.07 -6.85 27.35
C ASN A 188 0.22 -5.34 27.57
N SER A 189 0.42 -4.53 26.55
CA SER A 189 0.24 -3.08 26.66
C SER A 189 -1.26 -2.80 26.78
N GLU A 190 -1.63 -1.93 27.72
CA GLU A 190 -3.02 -1.61 28.06
C GLU A 190 -3.88 -1.40 26.79
N PRO A 191 -5.13 -1.96 26.75
CA PRO A 191 -6.04 -1.70 25.64
C PRO A 191 -6.27 -0.20 25.53
N GLY A 192 -5.80 0.42 24.44
CA GLY A 192 -6.01 1.84 24.16
C GLY A 192 -4.76 2.72 24.00
N THR A 193 -3.55 2.18 24.05
CA THR A 193 -2.31 2.98 23.92
C THR A 193 -1.76 3.08 22.48
N GLY A 194 -2.42 2.50 21.47
CA GLY A 194 -2.11 2.73 20.05
C GLY A 194 -3.41 2.92 19.29
N SER A 195 -3.49 3.93 18.42
CA SER A 195 -4.64 4.08 17.54
C SER A 195 -4.53 3.10 16.37
N TRP A 196 -5.65 2.73 15.76
CA TRP A 196 -5.65 1.98 14.51
C TRP A 196 -4.89 2.76 13.42
N ALA A 197 -4.95 4.09 13.50
CA ALA A 197 -4.26 5.03 12.64
C ALA A 197 -2.71 4.98 12.76
N ASP A 198 -2.19 4.50 13.89
CA ASP A 198 -0.74 4.30 14.09
C ASP A 198 -0.24 2.99 13.49
N CYS A 199 -1.05 2.30 12.70
CA CYS A 199 -0.74 1.02 12.06
C CYS A 199 -0.41 -0.12 13.05
N VAL A 200 -0.71 0.02 14.34
CA VAL A 200 -0.34 -0.97 15.38
C VAL A 200 -1.41 -2.03 15.55
N GLN A 201 -2.69 -1.63 15.64
CA GLN A 201 -3.78 -2.57 15.96
C GLN A 201 -4.12 -3.52 14.82
N GLY A 202 -3.94 -3.10 13.57
CA GLY A 202 -4.18 -3.92 12.38
C GLY A 202 -3.02 -4.84 11.97
N THR A 203 -1.84 -4.73 12.60
CA THR A 203 -0.68 -5.52 12.23
C THR A 203 -0.81 -6.98 12.70
N LEU A 204 -0.36 -7.90 11.85
CA LEU A 204 -0.26 -9.33 12.14
C LEU A 204 1.21 -9.74 12.28
N LEU A 205 1.45 -10.88 12.92
CA LEU A 205 2.71 -11.58 12.81
C LEU A 205 2.96 -12.00 11.35
N PRO A 206 4.22 -12.01 10.88
CA PRO A 206 4.56 -12.41 9.51
C PRO A 206 3.94 -13.74 9.09
N ASP A 207 4.10 -14.78 9.90
CA ASP A 207 3.60 -16.13 9.59
C ASP A 207 2.07 -16.11 9.39
N LYS A 208 1.34 -15.38 10.24
CA LYS A 208 -0.11 -15.26 10.12
C LYS A 208 -0.55 -14.54 8.85
N LEU A 209 0.18 -13.50 8.47
CA LEU A 209 -0.08 -12.79 7.21
C LEU A 209 0.20 -13.69 6.00
N LEU A 210 1.31 -14.44 6.02
CA LEU A 210 1.64 -15.39 4.96
C LEU A 210 0.62 -16.54 4.85
N GLU A 211 0.08 -17.04 5.98
CA GLU A 211 -1.03 -18.01 5.99
C GLU A 211 -2.28 -17.47 5.27
N ILE A 212 -2.66 -16.21 5.53
CA ILE A 212 -3.80 -15.55 4.89
C ILE A 212 -3.57 -15.42 3.38
N ILE A 213 -2.37 -15.01 2.96
CA ILE A 213 -1.99 -14.90 1.55
C ILE A 213 -2.09 -16.27 0.86
N ALA A 214 -1.50 -17.31 1.46
CA ALA A 214 -1.58 -18.68 0.94
C ALA A 214 -3.02 -19.21 0.92
N GLY A 215 -3.82 -18.91 1.96
CA GLY A 215 -5.23 -19.26 2.06
C GLY A 215 -6.12 -18.64 0.97
N ALA A 216 -5.71 -17.51 0.39
CA ALA A 216 -6.36 -16.89 -0.76
C ALA A 216 -6.02 -17.56 -2.10
N GLY A 217 -5.08 -18.51 -2.13
CA GLY A 217 -4.66 -19.27 -3.31
C GLY A 217 -3.31 -18.85 -3.90
N PHE A 218 -2.62 -17.89 -3.31
CA PHE A 218 -1.27 -17.50 -3.75
C PHE A 218 -0.24 -18.58 -3.41
N THR A 219 0.80 -18.68 -4.22
CA THR A 219 1.98 -19.53 -4.03
C THR A 219 3.22 -18.70 -3.83
N ASN A 220 4.27 -19.31 -3.27
CA ASN A 220 5.55 -18.65 -3.01
C ASN A 220 5.39 -17.36 -2.20
N ALA A 221 4.43 -17.35 -1.27
CA ALA A 221 4.25 -16.22 -0.35
C ALA A 221 5.43 -16.21 0.63
N GLU A 222 6.18 -15.10 0.65
CA GLU A 222 7.34 -14.95 1.53
C GLU A 222 7.52 -13.51 1.99
N LEU A 223 7.99 -13.34 3.22
CA LEU A 223 8.57 -12.10 3.71
C LEU A 223 10.04 -12.11 3.29
N VAL A 224 10.39 -11.17 2.39
CA VAL A 224 11.73 -11.06 1.81
C VAL A 224 12.67 -10.32 2.73
N GLU A 225 12.20 -9.23 3.35
CA GLU A 225 13.04 -8.34 4.16
C GLU A 225 12.17 -7.53 5.13
N LEU A 226 12.75 -7.17 6.29
CA LEU A 226 12.24 -6.12 7.17
C LEU A 226 12.92 -4.80 6.81
N THR A 227 12.13 -3.75 6.57
CA THR A 227 12.65 -2.46 6.05
C THR A 227 13.33 -1.60 7.11
N GLY A 228 13.15 -1.93 8.38
CA GLY A 228 13.60 -1.11 9.50
C GLY A 228 12.71 0.11 9.78
N TYR A 229 11.68 0.37 8.96
CA TYR A 229 10.70 1.41 9.22
C TYR A 229 9.82 1.02 10.40
N LYS A 230 9.69 1.90 11.38
CA LYS A 230 8.93 1.61 12.62
C LYS A 230 7.92 2.72 12.90
N THR A 231 6.69 2.31 13.23
CA THR A 231 5.66 3.21 13.77
C THR A 231 5.47 3.02 15.28
N SER A 232 6.02 1.93 15.84
CA SER A 232 6.07 1.64 17.26
C SER A 232 7.26 0.76 17.60
N ALA A 233 7.49 0.50 18.89
CA ALA A 233 8.56 -0.41 19.33
C ALA A 233 8.33 -1.87 18.90
N THR A 234 7.11 -2.23 18.49
CA THR A 234 6.66 -3.60 18.25
C THR A 234 6.27 -3.88 16.82
N THR A 235 6.40 -2.88 15.94
CA THR A 235 6.07 -3.00 14.51
C THR A 235 7.28 -2.70 13.65
N ASN A 236 7.32 -3.31 12.48
CA ASN A 236 8.35 -3.09 11.47
C ASN A 236 7.72 -3.12 10.07
N GLY A 237 8.23 -2.31 9.16
CA GLY A 237 7.93 -2.45 7.74
C GLY A 237 8.48 -3.78 7.20
N ALA A 238 7.74 -4.44 6.34
CA ALA A 238 8.12 -5.70 5.72
C ALA A 238 7.87 -5.67 4.22
N LEU A 239 8.77 -6.26 3.46
CA LEU A 239 8.64 -6.52 2.04
C LEU A 239 8.15 -7.95 1.83
N ILE A 240 7.00 -8.10 1.18
CA ILE A 240 6.30 -9.36 1.00
C ILE A 240 5.98 -9.53 -0.48
N ARG A 241 6.24 -10.73 -1.01
CA ARG A 241 5.84 -11.10 -2.37
C ARG A 241 5.10 -12.43 -2.40
N ALA A 242 4.28 -12.60 -3.42
CA ALA A 242 3.60 -13.85 -3.71
C ALA A 242 3.22 -13.92 -5.19
N LEU A 243 2.92 -15.12 -5.69
CA LEU A 243 2.54 -15.37 -7.07
C LEU A 243 1.13 -15.95 -7.14
N ARG A 244 0.35 -15.48 -8.11
CA ARG A 244 -0.83 -16.20 -8.53
C ARG A 244 -0.40 -17.34 -9.48
N PRO A 245 -0.70 -18.62 -9.19
CA PRO A 245 -0.31 -19.72 -10.05
C PRO A 245 -0.94 -19.62 -11.44
N TYR A 246 -0.37 -20.29 -12.43
CA TYR A 246 -0.86 -20.33 -13.81
C TYR A 246 -2.13 -21.17 -13.99
N ILE A 247 -2.53 -21.93 -12.95
CA ILE A 247 -3.66 -22.87 -13.00
C ILE A 247 -4.72 -22.44 -11.99
#